data_6d6187e0598f7c9180260bc09850fa2e
#
_entry.id   6d6187e0598f7c9180260bc09850fa2e
#
_cell.length_a   1.000
_cell.length_b   1.000
_cell.length_c   1.000
_cell.angle_alpha   90.00
_cell.angle_beta   90.00
_cell.angle_gamma   90.00
#
_symmetry.space_group_name_H-M   'P 1'
#
loop_
_entity.id
_entity.type
_entity.pdbx_description
1 polymer ?
#
loop_
_entity_poly.entity_id
_entity_poly.type
_entity_poly.pdbx_seq_one_letter_code
_entity_poly.pdbx_strand_id
1 'polypeptide(L)'
;MTLGLGTGSTTRYAIEMIGQRLREGTLRHIAGVPTSSGSARVAQEVGIPLTTLQQHPSLDLTIDGADEVGPNLVLIKGQGGALLREKIVARASRREIIIVDESKLVQVLGTHAPLAVEVIPFGWDTYSQRLRGLGCDPLLRMREAQPYVTDEGNYILDCHFERIDDPVALEAELNLIPGVVENGLFIGLASLVLVASTAGVAELLP
;
A
#
# COMPACT_ATOMS: atom_id res chain seq x y z
N MET A 1 21.23 0.03 7.33
CA MET A 1 20.17 -0.24 6.35
C MET A 1 18.98 0.64 6.67
N THR A 2 18.38 1.26 5.66
CA THR A 2 17.19 2.09 5.81
C THR A 2 15.99 1.35 5.22
N LEU A 3 14.95 1.17 6.04
CA LEU A 3 13.76 0.37 5.68
C LEU A 3 12.55 1.26 5.47
N GLY A 4 11.73 0.94 4.47
CA GLY A 4 10.34 1.34 4.41
C GLY A 4 9.49 0.41 5.29
N LEU A 5 8.69 1.00 6.16
CA LEU A 5 7.82 0.28 7.09
C LEU A 5 6.37 0.46 6.64
N GLY A 6 5.84 -0.55 5.98
CA GLY A 6 4.51 -0.56 5.40
C GLY A 6 3.37 -0.47 6.41
N THR A 7 2.15 -0.47 5.92
CA THR A 7 0.93 -0.31 6.72
C THR A 7 0.04 -1.55 6.60
N GLY A 8 -0.62 -1.93 7.68
CA GLY A 8 -1.59 -3.01 7.72
C GLY A 8 -1.32 -4.07 8.80
N SER A 9 -2.27 -4.99 8.96
CA SER A 9 -2.20 -6.01 10.02
C SER A 9 -1.02 -6.97 9.83
N THR A 10 -0.77 -7.39 8.59
CA THR A 10 0.35 -8.30 8.27
C THR A 10 1.70 -7.61 8.44
N THR A 11 1.82 -6.38 7.95
CA THR A 11 3.05 -5.58 8.05
C THR A 11 3.42 -5.27 9.49
N ARG A 12 2.43 -5.11 10.37
CA ARG A 12 2.64 -4.92 11.80
C ARG A 12 3.52 -6.03 12.40
N TYR A 13 3.25 -7.30 12.06
CA TYR A 13 4.07 -8.42 12.55
C TYR A 13 5.53 -8.33 12.09
N ALA A 14 5.77 -7.86 10.85
CA ALA A 14 7.13 -7.63 10.37
C ALA A 14 7.83 -6.51 11.16
N ILE A 15 7.14 -5.40 11.45
CA ILE A 15 7.68 -4.30 12.26
C ILE A 15 8.01 -4.79 13.69
N GLU A 16 7.10 -5.54 14.30
CA GLU A 16 7.30 -6.12 15.64
C GLU A 16 8.52 -7.07 15.67
N MET A 17 8.66 -7.92 14.64
CA MET A 17 9.82 -8.83 14.52
C MET A 17 11.14 -8.06 14.32
N ILE A 18 11.15 -7.02 13.50
CA ILE A 18 12.34 -6.14 13.34
C ILE A 18 12.73 -5.53 14.68
N GLY A 19 11.76 -4.99 15.43
CA GLY A 19 12.00 -4.44 16.76
C GLY A 19 12.54 -5.47 17.76
N GLN A 20 12.00 -6.70 17.72
CA GLN A 20 12.52 -7.80 18.54
C GLN A 20 13.98 -8.11 18.19
N ARG A 21 14.32 -8.26 16.91
CA ARG A 21 15.69 -8.56 16.47
C ARG A 21 16.68 -7.43 16.77
N LEU A 22 16.23 -6.18 16.78
CA LEU A 22 17.04 -5.05 17.25
C LEU A 22 17.35 -5.16 18.74
N ARG A 23 16.37 -5.47 19.58
CA ARG A 23 16.57 -5.67 21.04
C ARG A 23 17.49 -6.86 21.34
N GLU A 24 17.39 -7.94 20.58
CA GLU A 24 18.25 -9.13 20.68
C GLU A 24 19.69 -8.86 20.15
N GLY A 25 19.92 -7.74 19.47
CA GLY A 25 21.21 -7.40 18.87
C GLY A 25 21.55 -8.20 17.61
N THR A 26 20.61 -9.01 17.09
CA THR A 26 20.75 -9.78 15.83
C THR A 26 20.59 -8.90 14.60
N LEU A 27 19.83 -7.80 14.70
CA LEU A 27 19.82 -6.68 13.75
C LEU A 27 20.51 -5.47 14.36
N ARG A 28 21.25 -4.71 13.54
CA ARG A 28 21.96 -3.48 13.98
C ARG A 28 21.95 -2.44 12.87
N HIS A 29 22.05 -1.17 13.26
CA HIS A 29 22.14 -0.04 12.31
C HIS A 29 20.96 0.00 11.33
N ILE A 30 19.74 -0.13 11.85
CA ILE A 30 18.49 -0.01 11.13
C ILE A 30 17.85 1.34 11.47
N ALA A 31 17.29 2.00 10.44
CA ALA A 31 16.37 3.13 10.60
C ALA A 31 15.18 2.90 9.68
N GLY A 32 13.98 3.31 10.09
CA GLY A 32 12.74 3.07 9.38
C GLY A 32 12.06 4.35 8.91
N VAL A 33 11.54 4.35 7.68
CA VAL A 33 10.61 5.37 7.14
C VAL A 33 9.21 4.76 7.13
N PRO A 34 8.30 5.21 8.01
CA PRO A 34 6.95 4.65 8.08
C PRO A 34 6.06 5.18 6.95
N THR A 35 5.17 4.34 6.43
CA THR A 35 4.19 4.69 5.40
C THR A 35 2.88 5.27 5.96
N SER A 36 2.73 5.30 7.29
CA SER A 36 1.57 5.89 7.98
C SER A 36 1.90 6.31 9.40
N SER A 37 1.07 7.16 9.98
CA SER A 37 1.12 7.48 11.42
C SER A 37 0.89 6.23 12.29
N GLY A 38 0.12 5.26 11.79
CA GLY A 38 -0.07 3.96 12.43
C GLY A 38 1.21 3.14 12.50
N SER A 39 1.91 2.96 11.37
CA SER A 39 3.18 2.22 11.33
C SER A 39 4.30 2.95 12.09
N ALA A 40 4.30 4.30 12.08
CA ALA A 40 5.23 5.09 12.88
C ALA A 40 5.09 4.79 14.37
N ARG A 41 3.86 4.76 14.89
CA ARG A 41 3.58 4.44 16.29
C ARG A 41 4.05 3.04 16.66
N VAL A 42 3.73 2.03 15.85
CA VAL A 42 4.19 0.65 16.11
C VAL A 42 5.71 0.57 16.11
N ALA A 43 6.38 1.20 15.15
CA ALA A 43 7.84 1.23 15.08
C ALA A 43 8.48 1.88 16.33
N GLN A 44 7.91 2.97 16.84
CA GLN A 44 8.34 3.62 18.08
C GLN A 44 8.15 2.72 19.30
N GLU A 45 6.99 2.06 19.42
CA GLU A 45 6.67 1.15 20.52
C GLU A 45 7.68 -0.02 20.61
N VAL A 46 8.16 -0.51 19.45
CA VAL A 46 9.12 -1.62 19.41
C VAL A 46 10.59 -1.18 19.36
N GLY A 47 10.85 0.14 19.39
CA GLY A 47 12.20 0.70 19.49
C GLY A 47 12.97 0.77 18.16
N ILE A 48 12.29 0.83 17.01
CA ILE A 48 12.93 1.09 15.72
C ILE A 48 13.21 2.60 15.59
N PRO A 49 14.46 3.03 15.37
CA PRO A 49 14.77 4.43 15.10
C PRO A 49 14.07 4.89 13.82
N LEU A 50 13.29 5.98 13.90
CA LEU A 50 12.62 6.55 12.75
C LEU A 50 13.50 7.58 12.03
N THR A 51 13.32 7.67 10.73
CA THR A 51 13.94 8.64 9.84
C THR A 51 12.93 9.11 8.78
N THR A 52 13.36 9.94 7.85
CA THR A 52 12.52 10.52 6.79
C THR A 52 13.14 10.34 5.42
N LEU A 53 12.33 10.49 4.35
CA LEU A 53 12.84 10.51 2.97
C LEU A 53 13.73 11.75 2.69
N GLN A 54 13.59 12.85 3.43
CA GLN A 54 14.49 13.99 3.31
C GLN A 54 15.91 13.65 3.79
N GLN A 55 16.04 12.83 4.83
CA GLN A 55 17.32 12.37 5.37
C GLN A 55 17.88 11.18 4.56
N HIS A 56 17.00 10.32 4.06
CA HIS A 56 17.32 9.12 3.29
C HIS A 56 16.44 9.03 2.03
N PRO A 57 16.79 9.74 0.95
CA PRO A 57 15.98 9.79 -0.28
C PRO A 57 15.94 8.47 -1.06
N SER A 58 16.78 7.50 -0.71
CA SER A 58 16.74 6.14 -1.24
C SER A 58 16.81 5.14 -0.09
N LEU A 59 15.86 4.20 -0.08
CA LEU A 59 15.78 3.15 0.92
C LEU A 59 16.37 1.84 0.38
N ASP A 60 16.91 1.02 1.28
CA ASP A 60 17.47 -0.29 0.89
C ASP A 60 16.37 -1.30 0.57
N LEU A 61 15.27 -1.28 1.37
CA LEU A 61 14.21 -2.25 1.30
C LEU A 61 12.93 -1.69 1.91
N THR A 62 11.78 -1.90 1.26
CA THR A 62 10.46 -1.74 1.89
C THR A 62 9.84 -3.12 2.11
N ILE A 63 9.17 -3.29 3.26
CA ILE A 63 8.32 -4.44 3.57
C ILE A 63 6.90 -3.92 3.74
N ASP A 64 5.98 -4.39 2.90
CA ASP A 64 4.58 -3.96 2.95
C ASP A 64 3.62 -5.13 2.68
N GLY A 65 2.32 -4.90 2.82
CA GLY A 65 1.25 -5.81 2.46
C GLY A 65 0.60 -5.45 1.13
N ALA A 66 -0.36 -6.28 0.69
CA ALA A 66 -1.24 -5.98 -0.42
C ALA A 66 -2.65 -6.48 -0.16
N ASP A 67 -3.63 -5.87 -0.82
CA ASP A 67 -5.03 -6.26 -0.77
C ASP A 67 -5.34 -7.32 -1.83
N GLU A 68 -4.69 -7.21 -3.01
CA GLU A 68 -4.64 -8.24 -4.04
C GLU A 68 -3.24 -8.32 -4.66
N VAL A 69 -2.86 -9.52 -5.07
CA VAL A 69 -1.65 -9.82 -5.84
C VAL A 69 -2.07 -10.55 -7.11
N GLY A 70 -1.95 -9.88 -8.24
CA GLY A 70 -2.24 -10.41 -9.56
C GLY A 70 -0.99 -10.93 -10.29
N PRO A 71 -1.14 -11.34 -11.56
CA PRO A 71 -0.04 -11.76 -12.42
C PRO A 71 1.06 -10.70 -12.52
N ASN A 72 2.31 -11.13 -12.73
CA ASN A 72 3.49 -10.26 -12.83
C ASN A 72 3.68 -9.33 -11.63
N LEU A 73 3.22 -9.75 -10.45
CA LEU A 73 3.27 -8.99 -9.18
C LEU A 73 2.65 -7.59 -9.27
N VAL A 74 1.62 -7.41 -10.10
CA VAL A 74 0.79 -6.20 -10.06
C VAL A 74 -0.15 -6.29 -8.86
N LEU A 75 -0.21 -5.21 -8.07
CA LEU A 75 -0.93 -5.24 -6.78
C LEU A 75 -2.10 -4.26 -6.78
N ILE A 76 -3.11 -4.58 -5.97
CA ILE A 76 -4.03 -3.59 -5.40
C ILE A 76 -3.66 -3.40 -3.93
N LYS A 77 -3.55 -2.12 -3.53
CA LYS A 77 -3.31 -1.68 -2.15
C LYS A 77 -4.23 -0.52 -1.80
N GLY A 78 -4.28 -0.18 -0.52
CA GLY A 78 -4.97 1.02 -0.07
C GLY A 78 -6.15 0.78 0.86
N GLN A 79 -6.52 -0.45 1.23
CA GLN A 79 -7.54 -0.70 2.24
C GLN A 79 -7.16 -0.11 3.61
N GLY A 80 -5.86 -0.09 3.92
CA GLY A 80 -5.32 0.57 5.12
C GLY A 80 -5.36 2.10 5.10
N GLY A 81 -5.70 2.72 3.95
CA GLY A 81 -5.81 4.17 3.79
C GLY A 81 -4.48 4.93 3.71
N ALA A 82 -3.37 4.26 3.43
CA ALA A 82 -2.02 4.83 3.41
C ALA A 82 -1.36 4.78 2.01
N LEU A 83 -2.14 4.48 0.96
CA LEU A 83 -1.64 4.15 -0.39
C LEU A 83 -0.67 5.19 -0.98
N LEU A 84 -0.90 6.48 -0.73
CA LEU A 84 -0.04 7.54 -1.23
C LEU A 84 1.38 7.44 -0.65
N ARG A 85 1.49 7.39 0.70
CA ARG A 85 2.79 7.24 1.35
C ARG A 85 3.42 5.88 1.04
N GLU A 86 2.62 4.81 0.98
CA GLU A 86 3.09 3.48 0.59
C GLU A 86 3.74 3.52 -0.79
N LYS A 87 3.10 4.14 -1.80
CA LYS A 87 3.65 4.25 -3.15
C LYS A 87 4.91 5.13 -3.22
N ILE A 88 4.93 6.26 -2.49
CA ILE A 88 6.10 7.12 -2.40
C ILE A 88 7.30 6.35 -1.80
N VAL A 89 7.08 5.61 -0.72
CA VAL A 89 8.13 4.84 -0.04
C VAL A 89 8.60 3.66 -0.90
N ALA A 90 7.67 2.95 -1.56
CA ALA A 90 7.99 1.88 -2.50
C ALA A 90 8.88 2.39 -3.65
N ARG A 91 8.52 3.51 -4.28
CA ARG A 91 9.32 4.12 -5.35
C ARG A 91 10.69 4.63 -4.90
N ALA A 92 10.83 5.02 -3.64
CA ALA A 92 12.10 5.41 -3.04
C ALA A 92 12.99 4.22 -2.67
N SER A 93 12.49 3.00 -2.76
CA SER A 93 13.16 1.78 -2.30
C SER A 93 13.83 1.04 -3.46
N ARG A 94 15.02 0.49 -3.20
CA ARG A 94 15.72 -0.38 -4.17
C ARG A 94 15.01 -1.70 -4.39
N ARG A 95 14.28 -2.17 -3.37
CA ARG A 95 13.49 -3.40 -3.38
C ARG A 95 12.24 -3.20 -2.56
N GLU A 96 11.13 -3.77 -3.04
CA GLU A 96 9.91 -3.90 -2.26
C GLU A 96 9.56 -5.38 -2.10
N ILE A 97 9.43 -5.83 -0.86
CA ILE A 97 8.97 -7.17 -0.50
C ILE A 97 7.55 -7.03 0.02
N ILE A 98 6.64 -7.72 -0.62
CA ILE A 98 5.24 -7.80 -0.22
C ILE A 98 5.02 -9.08 0.59
N ILE A 99 4.33 -8.98 1.70
CA ILE A 99 3.99 -10.10 2.57
C ILE A 99 2.47 -10.24 2.66
N VAL A 100 1.97 -11.39 2.24
CA VAL A 100 0.52 -11.69 2.17
C VAL A 100 0.23 -13.14 2.58
N ASP A 101 -1.02 -13.45 2.82
CA ASP A 101 -1.51 -14.83 2.82
C ASP A 101 -2.10 -15.19 1.43
N GLU A 102 -2.34 -16.51 1.23
CA GLU A 102 -2.82 -17.04 -0.06
C GLU A 102 -4.18 -16.49 -0.51
N SER A 103 -5.01 -15.94 0.40
CA SER A 103 -6.31 -15.35 0.04
C SER A 103 -6.18 -14.05 -0.76
N LYS A 104 -4.98 -13.46 -0.80
CA LYS A 104 -4.69 -12.23 -1.55
C LYS A 104 -4.30 -12.48 -3.01
N LEU A 105 -4.07 -13.74 -3.39
CA LEU A 105 -3.73 -14.09 -4.77
C LEU A 105 -4.98 -14.09 -5.64
N VAL A 106 -4.91 -13.38 -6.76
CA VAL A 106 -6.01 -13.31 -7.74
C VAL A 106 -5.52 -13.57 -9.15
N GLN A 107 -6.37 -14.11 -10.00
CA GLN A 107 -6.07 -14.28 -11.44
C GLN A 107 -6.26 -12.97 -12.21
N VAL A 108 -7.21 -12.13 -11.76
CA VAL A 108 -7.52 -10.81 -12.32
C VAL A 108 -7.76 -9.85 -11.18
N LEU A 109 -7.15 -8.66 -11.24
CA LEU A 109 -7.30 -7.63 -10.22
C LEU A 109 -8.73 -7.06 -10.15
N GLY A 110 -9.10 -6.52 -8.99
CA GLY A 110 -10.40 -5.89 -8.75
C GLY A 110 -11.53 -6.87 -8.45
N THR A 111 -11.21 -8.17 -8.31
CA THR A 111 -12.21 -9.22 -8.09
C THR A 111 -12.55 -9.44 -6.61
N HIS A 112 -11.63 -9.12 -5.68
CA HIS A 112 -11.83 -9.31 -4.24
C HIS A 112 -11.82 -7.98 -3.47
N ALA A 113 -10.95 -7.06 -3.86
CA ALA A 113 -10.78 -5.77 -3.19
C ALA A 113 -11.15 -4.61 -4.11
N PRO A 114 -11.83 -3.55 -3.60
CA PRO A 114 -12.00 -2.33 -4.37
C PRO A 114 -10.65 -1.66 -4.61
N LEU A 115 -10.52 -0.98 -5.74
CA LEU A 115 -9.39 -0.12 -6.02
C LEU A 115 -9.57 1.20 -5.24
N ALA A 116 -8.70 1.47 -4.28
CA ALA A 116 -8.69 2.72 -3.55
C ALA A 116 -8.15 3.85 -4.45
N VAL A 117 -8.88 4.95 -4.55
CA VAL A 117 -8.46 6.18 -5.25
C VAL A 117 -8.46 7.33 -4.25
N GLU A 118 -7.29 7.87 -3.94
CA GLU A 118 -7.14 9.00 -3.04
C GLU A 118 -7.40 10.30 -3.80
N VAL A 119 -8.29 11.14 -3.27
CA VAL A 119 -8.77 12.36 -3.91
C VAL A 119 -8.76 13.53 -2.93
N ILE A 120 -8.53 14.75 -3.42
CA ILE A 120 -8.71 15.94 -2.59
C ILE A 120 -10.17 16.08 -2.15
N PRO A 121 -10.46 16.61 -0.93
CA PRO A 121 -11.84 16.75 -0.45
C PRO A 121 -12.71 17.70 -1.27
N PHE A 122 -12.10 18.72 -1.88
CA PHE A 122 -12.82 19.70 -2.68
C PHE A 122 -13.43 19.07 -3.94
N GLY A 123 -14.74 19.04 -4.03
CA GLY A 123 -15.48 18.56 -5.20
C GLY A 123 -15.36 17.04 -5.45
N TRP A 124 -15.10 16.23 -4.41
CA TRP A 124 -14.90 14.78 -4.50
C TRP A 124 -16.05 14.04 -5.21
N ASP A 125 -17.28 14.51 -5.08
CA ASP A 125 -18.48 13.95 -5.71
C ASP A 125 -18.45 14.08 -7.24
N THR A 126 -17.79 15.10 -7.78
CA THR A 126 -17.60 15.27 -9.23
C THR A 126 -16.63 14.23 -9.80
N TYR A 127 -15.61 13.82 -9.03
CA TYR A 127 -14.68 12.77 -9.43
C TYR A 127 -15.37 11.41 -9.51
N SER A 128 -16.31 11.15 -8.60
CA SER A 128 -17.13 9.94 -8.59
C SER A 128 -17.83 9.68 -9.94
N GLN A 129 -18.35 10.74 -10.59
CA GLN A 129 -18.97 10.58 -11.92
C GLN A 129 -17.95 10.19 -13.01
N ARG A 130 -16.74 10.76 -12.95
CA ARG A 130 -15.68 10.42 -13.91
C ARG A 130 -15.20 8.98 -13.72
N LEU A 131 -15.05 8.55 -12.46
CA LEU A 131 -14.65 7.18 -12.13
C LEU A 131 -15.69 6.15 -12.60
N ARG A 132 -17.00 6.45 -12.50
CA ARG A 132 -18.03 5.59 -13.09
C ARG A 132 -17.87 5.41 -14.60
N GLY A 133 -17.39 6.43 -15.29
CA GLY A 133 -17.07 6.35 -16.72
C GLY A 133 -15.93 5.37 -17.04
N LEU A 134 -15.10 5.00 -16.06
CA LEU A 134 -14.05 3.98 -16.20
C LEU A 134 -14.55 2.56 -15.88
N GLY A 135 -15.83 2.39 -15.58
CA GLY A 135 -16.45 1.07 -15.40
C GLY A 135 -16.48 0.58 -13.94
N CYS A 136 -16.33 1.46 -12.95
CA CYS A 136 -16.44 1.09 -11.53
C CYS A 136 -17.64 1.75 -10.84
N ASP A 137 -18.00 1.25 -9.66
CA ASP A 137 -18.89 1.93 -8.72
C ASP A 137 -18.05 2.50 -7.56
N PRO A 138 -17.77 3.84 -7.59
CA PRO A 138 -16.96 4.49 -6.57
C PRO A 138 -17.82 4.84 -5.34
N LEU A 139 -17.39 4.40 -4.18
CA LEU A 139 -18.00 4.69 -2.89
C LEU A 139 -17.04 5.51 -2.02
N LEU A 140 -17.54 6.62 -1.45
CA LEU A 140 -16.75 7.38 -0.49
C LEU A 140 -16.47 6.50 0.73
N ARG A 141 -15.18 6.33 1.07
CA ARG A 141 -14.80 5.57 2.26
C ARG A 141 -15.25 6.31 3.50
N MET A 142 -15.96 5.58 4.36
CA MET A 142 -16.47 6.10 5.62
C MET A 142 -15.74 5.45 6.79
N ARG A 143 -15.55 6.22 7.86
CA ARG A 143 -15.17 5.72 9.17
C ARG A 143 -16.26 6.15 10.16
N GLU A 144 -17.02 5.17 10.67
CA GLU A 144 -18.24 5.43 11.41
C GLU A 144 -19.22 6.24 10.53
N ALA A 145 -19.63 7.43 10.95
CA ALA A 145 -20.56 8.30 10.22
C ALA A 145 -19.90 9.48 9.49
N GLN A 146 -18.57 9.50 9.38
CA GLN A 146 -17.79 10.56 8.76
C GLN A 146 -16.94 10.04 7.61
N PRO A 147 -16.63 10.87 6.58
CA PRO A 147 -15.64 10.51 5.59
C PRO A 147 -14.31 10.11 6.23
N TYR A 148 -13.71 9.02 5.75
CA TYR A 148 -12.35 8.68 6.13
C TYR A 148 -11.38 9.72 5.58
N VAL A 149 -10.49 10.21 6.44
CA VAL A 149 -9.46 11.19 6.07
C VAL A 149 -8.10 10.51 6.18
N THR A 150 -7.31 10.57 5.10
CA THR A 150 -5.94 10.03 5.06
C THR A 150 -4.99 10.86 5.93
N ASP A 151 -3.78 10.35 6.16
CA ASP A 151 -2.72 11.09 6.87
C ASP A 151 -2.34 12.41 6.16
N GLU A 152 -2.61 12.52 4.85
CA GLU A 152 -2.38 13.72 4.05
C GLU A 152 -3.61 14.64 3.93
N GLY A 153 -4.70 14.31 4.64
CA GLY A 153 -5.92 15.13 4.66
C GLY A 153 -6.86 14.92 3.47
N ASN A 154 -6.65 13.87 2.69
CA ASN A 154 -7.45 13.55 1.52
C ASN A 154 -8.58 12.56 1.85
N TYR A 155 -9.53 12.39 0.91
CA TYR A 155 -10.55 11.34 0.95
C TYR A 155 -10.12 10.14 0.11
N ILE A 156 -10.82 9.01 0.29
CA ILE A 156 -10.66 7.81 -0.53
C ILE A 156 -12.01 7.47 -1.16
N LEU A 157 -12.00 7.23 -2.45
CA LEU A 157 -13.08 6.59 -3.17
C LEU A 157 -12.69 5.12 -3.39
N ASP A 158 -13.48 4.21 -2.82
CA ASP A 158 -13.36 2.77 -3.05
C ASP A 158 -14.08 2.41 -4.35
N CYS A 159 -13.31 2.19 -5.41
CA CYS A 159 -13.81 1.90 -6.74
C CYS A 159 -14.00 0.41 -6.93
N HIS A 160 -15.25 -0.04 -6.95
CA HIS A 160 -15.61 -1.44 -7.14
C HIS A 160 -15.65 -1.75 -8.63
N PHE A 161 -14.63 -2.44 -9.13
CA PHE A 161 -14.60 -3.05 -10.45
C PHE A 161 -15.06 -4.50 -10.34
N GLU A 162 -15.71 -5.03 -11.38
CA GLU A 162 -15.89 -6.49 -11.47
C GLU A 162 -14.57 -7.18 -11.79
N ARG A 163 -13.73 -6.51 -12.60
CA ARG A 163 -12.39 -6.93 -13.00
C ARG A 163 -11.60 -5.77 -13.59
N ILE A 164 -10.30 -5.83 -13.47
CA ILE A 164 -9.36 -4.88 -14.09
C ILE A 164 -8.46 -5.67 -15.03
N ASP A 165 -8.78 -5.63 -16.32
CA ASP A 165 -8.05 -6.39 -17.35
C ASP A 165 -6.74 -5.71 -17.76
N ASP A 166 -6.71 -4.37 -17.79
CA ASP A 166 -5.53 -3.58 -18.13
C ASP A 166 -5.24 -2.55 -17.04
N PRO A 167 -4.52 -2.95 -15.97
CA PRO A 167 -4.18 -2.05 -14.87
C PRO A 167 -3.30 -0.88 -15.29
N VAL A 168 -2.48 -1.03 -16.34
CA VAL A 168 -1.59 0.04 -16.83
C VAL A 168 -2.39 1.14 -17.51
N ALA A 169 -3.34 0.79 -18.37
CA ALA A 169 -4.22 1.76 -19.00
C ALA A 169 -5.10 2.45 -17.96
N LEU A 170 -5.64 1.70 -16.99
CA LEU A 170 -6.47 2.26 -15.94
C LEU A 170 -5.68 3.25 -15.06
N GLU A 171 -4.44 2.92 -14.65
CA GLU A 171 -3.59 3.84 -13.89
C GLU A 171 -3.35 5.14 -14.66
N ALA A 172 -3.07 5.06 -15.96
CA ALA A 172 -2.86 6.23 -16.79
C ALA A 172 -4.11 7.13 -16.86
N GLU A 173 -5.29 6.54 -17.01
CA GLU A 173 -6.57 7.26 -17.03
C GLU A 173 -6.87 7.93 -15.69
N LEU A 174 -6.65 7.24 -14.56
CA LEU A 174 -6.85 7.77 -13.22
C LEU A 174 -5.95 8.99 -12.96
N ASN A 175 -4.68 8.91 -13.38
CA ASN A 175 -3.69 9.97 -13.20
C ASN A 175 -3.99 11.25 -14.03
N LEU A 176 -4.87 11.16 -15.03
CA LEU A 176 -5.33 12.31 -15.82
C LEU A 176 -6.53 13.04 -15.20
N ILE A 177 -7.12 12.52 -14.13
CA ILE A 177 -8.30 13.14 -13.50
C ILE A 177 -7.84 14.22 -12.51
N PRO A 178 -8.14 15.51 -12.76
CA PRO A 178 -7.83 16.56 -11.79
C PRO A 178 -8.50 16.26 -10.45
N GLY A 179 -7.71 16.34 -9.36
CA GLY A 179 -8.18 16.05 -8.00
C GLY A 179 -7.95 14.63 -7.54
N VAL A 180 -7.62 13.68 -8.41
CA VAL A 180 -7.02 12.41 -8.03
C VAL A 180 -5.58 12.68 -7.60
N VAL A 181 -5.25 12.23 -6.39
CA VAL A 181 -3.91 12.38 -5.80
C VAL A 181 -3.07 11.15 -6.10
N GLU A 182 -3.64 9.96 -5.87
CA GLU A 182 -3.00 8.68 -6.11
C GLU A 182 -4.05 7.56 -6.19
N ASN A 183 -3.66 6.42 -6.71
CA ASN A 183 -4.51 5.23 -6.80
C ASN A 183 -3.79 3.99 -6.26
N GLY A 184 -4.55 2.96 -5.95
CA GLY A 184 -4.07 1.73 -5.31
C GLY A 184 -3.43 0.71 -6.26
N LEU A 185 -3.23 1.01 -7.53
CA LEU A 185 -2.49 0.14 -8.45
C LEU A 185 -0.99 0.30 -8.23
N PHE A 186 -0.29 -0.79 -7.88
CA PHE A 186 1.16 -0.83 -7.70
C PHE A 186 1.75 -1.72 -8.79
N ILE A 187 2.26 -1.08 -9.86
CA ILE A 187 2.71 -1.74 -11.08
C ILE A 187 4.23 -1.65 -11.17
N GLY A 188 4.89 -2.81 -11.28
CA GLY A 188 6.35 -2.90 -11.43
C GLY A 188 7.15 -2.40 -10.22
N LEU A 189 6.54 -2.39 -9.02
CA LEU A 189 7.19 -1.97 -7.79
C LEU A 189 7.67 -3.16 -6.95
N ALA A 190 6.83 -4.20 -6.79
CA ALA A 190 7.17 -5.38 -6.02
C ALA A 190 8.34 -6.15 -6.66
N SER A 191 9.36 -6.43 -5.87
CA SER A 191 10.52 -7.24 -6.27
C SER A 191 10.37 -8.70 -5.87
N LEU A 192 9.52 -8.97 -4.89
CA LEU A 192 9.27 -10.29 -4.31
C LEU A 192 7.95 -10.24 -3.57
N VAL A 193 7.14 -11.29 -3.69
CA VAL A 193 5.99 -11.52 -2.82
C VAL A 193 6.21 -12.80 -2.01
N LEU A 194 6.10 -12.70 -0.68
CA LEU A 194 6.10 -13.82 0.24
C LEU A 194 4.65 -14.18 0.58
N VAL A 195 4.25 -15.38 0.23
CA VAL A 195 2.87 -15.86 0.41
C VAL A 195 2.84 -16.90 1.52
N ALA A 196 2.20 -16.57 2.62
CA ALA A 196 1.99 -17.49 3.74
C ALA A 196 0.77 -18.40 3.48
N SER A 197 0.92 -19.68 3.76
CA SER A 197 -0.14 -20.67 3.75
C SER A 197 0.03 -21.68 4.89
N THR A 198 -0.90 -22.61 5.04
CA THR A 198 -0.77 -23.72 6.00
C THR A 198 0.39 -24.68 5.66
N ALA A 199 0.84 -24.70 4.40
CA ALA A 199 1.96 -25.52 3.94
C ALA A 199 3.34 -24.85 4.14
N GLY A 200 3.36 -23.55 4.49
CA GLY A 200 4.58 -22.76 4.67
C GLY A 200 4.55 -21.43 3.92
N VAL A 201 5.72 -20.92 3.56
CA VAL A 201 5.87 -19.67 2.83
C VAL A 201 6.40 -19.94 1.43
N ALA A 202 5.69 -19.46 0.43
CA ALA A 202 6.11 -19.49 -0.98
C ALA A 202 6.66 -18.11 -1.40
N GLU A 203 7.57 -18.11 -2.37
CA GLU A 203 8.15 -16.91 -2.97
C GLU A 203 7.64 -16.77 -4.41
N LEU A 204 7.13 -15.58 -4.76
CA LEU A 204 6.78 -15.22 -6.13
C LEU A 204 7.73 -14.11 -6.61
N LEU A 205 8.29 -14.31 -7.79
CA LEU A 205 9.15 -13.36 -8.49
C LEU A 205 8.42 -12.79 -9.72
N PRO A 206 8.80 -11.59 -10.22
CA PRO A 206 8.24 -11.01 -11.43
C PRO A 206 8.37 -11.87 -12.66
#